data_d77a6778aaf66847e30372103704bf82
#
_entry.id   d77a6778aaf66847e30372103704bf82
#
_cell.length_a   1.000
_cell.length_b   1.000
_cell.length_c   1.000
_cell.angle_alpha   90.00
_cell.angle_beta   90.00
_cell.angle_gamma   90.00
#
_symmetry.space_group_name_H-M   'P 1'
#
loop_
_entity.id
_entity.type
_entity.pdbx_description
1 polymer ?
#
loop_
_entity_poly.entity_id
_entity_poly.type
_entity_poly.pdbx_seq_one_letter_code
_entity_poly.pdbx_strand_id
1 'polypeptide(L)'
;MQMSFGTLELAERLKRDNILMKIDALIDWEELRPKLRGLYRRELSHGGGQEPFDVLLMFKAILLGQWHSLSDAALEQALCVRIDFLQFCGLSLSDAIPDETTLCRFRNRLVINDRLDGLLGSINEQLQSHGLMIKGATGAVIDATLIESAARPKKTITLEVDAEGKAVQFEDGSQPGISCTEEQSADPDATWLKKGKKSQFGYRSYLVVDAQDGYVRGIHIAPANQSEMIHFEAAIDVAHIEANRVYADKGSASNANRQFLRKQKIKSAIMHRAYKNKPLSSRQKLANQLISKKRYIVEQCFGTIKRLFRMGRASYFGTVKVNAQVILKSICMNLKKAANKIF
;
A
#
# COMPACT_ATOMS: atom_id res chain seq x y z
N MET A 1 -17.24 -33.63 8.41
CA MET A 1 -15.84 -33.81 7.93
C MET A 1 -15.01 -34.32 9.09
N GLN A 2 -14.48 -35.55 9.03
CA GLN A 2 -13.71 -36.15 10.13
C GLN A 2 -12.28 -35.59 10.06
N MET A 3 -11.92 -34.72 11.01
CA MET A 3 -10.52 -34.27 11.14
C MET A 3 -9.65 -35.44 11.64
N SER A 4 -8.52 -35.69 11.00
CA SER A 4 -7.54 -36.64 11.47
C SER A 4 -6.91 -36.14 12.78
N PHE A 5 -6.52 -37.04 13.69
CA PHE A 5 -5.85 -36.68 14.96
C PHE A 5 -4.62 -35.81 14.73
N GLY A 6 -3.83 -36.05 13.68
CA GLY A 6 -2.67 -35.23 13.34
C GLY A 6 -2.98 -33.80 12.94
N THR A 7 -4.15 -33.57 12.30
CA THR A 7 -4.62 -32.21 11.96
C THR A 7 -5.08 -31.44 13.21
N LEU A 8 -5.64 -32.12 14.22
CA LEU A 8 -6.03 -31.50 15.48
C LEU A 8 -4.82 -31.07 16.30
N GLU A 9 -3.81 -31.93 16.44
CA GLU A 9 -2.55 -31.60 17.14
C GLU A 9 -1.80 -30.43 16.47
N LEU A 10 -1.74 -30.43 15.14
CA LEU A 10 -1.15 -29.33 14.37
C LEU A 10 -1.93 -28.03 14.55
N ALA A 11 -3.26 -28.09 14.54
CA ALA A 11 -4.11 -26.93 14.77
C ALA A 11 -3.91 -26.37 16.18
N GLU A 12 -3.80 -27.22 17.22
CA GLU A 12 -3.49 -26.79 18.58
C GLU A 12 -2.09 -26.16 18.73
N ARG A 13 -1.11 -26.74 18.04
CA ARG A 13 0.26 -26.21 18.01
C ARG A 13 0.32 -24.82 17.37
N LEU A 14 -0.40 -24.61 16.24
CA LEU A 14 -0.48 -23.35 15.54
C LEU A 14 -1.26 -22.28 16.31
N LYS A 15 -2.31 -22.67 17.05
CA LYS A 15 -3.13 -21.73 17.82
C LYS A 15 -2.37 -21.00 18.92
N ARG A 16 -1.30 -21.58 19.48
CA ARG A 16 -0.65 -21.04 20.68
C ARG A 16 0.11 -19.76 20.48
N ASP A 17 0.69 -19.48 19.29
CA ASP A 17 1.43 -18.23 19.06
C ASP A 17 1.53 -17.79 17.58
N ASN A 18 0.69 -18.26 16.70
CA ASN A 18 0.71 -17.88 15.30
C ASN A 18 -0.10 -16.62 15.05
N ILE A 19 0.55 -15.58 14.50
CA ILE A 19 -0.10 -14.29 14.25
C ILE A 19 -1.27 -14.37 13.26
N LEU A 20 -1.23 -15.30 12.30
CA LEU A 20 -2.32 -15.49 11.34
C LEU A 20 -3.57 -16.04 12.04
N MET A 21 -3.40 -16.94 13.00
CA MET A 21 -4.52 -17.48 13.81
C MET A 21 -5.12 -16.42 14.73
N LYS A 22 -4.28 -15.54 15.29
CA LYS A 22 -4.74 -14.37 16.06
C LYS A 22 -5.58 -13.43 15.21
N ILE A 23 -5.16 -13.17 13.98
CA ILE A 23 -5.91 -12.36 13.03
C ILE A 23 -7.21 -13.05 12.60
N ASP A 24 -7.16 -14.34 12.34
CA ASP A 24 -8.33 -15.11 11.92
C ASP A 24 -9.43 -15.13 13.01
N ALA A 25 -9.02 -15.20 14.26
CA ALA A 25 -9.93 -15.09 15.40
C ALA A 25 -10.45 -13.67 15.67
N LEU A 26 -9.71 -12.64 15.21
CA LEU A 26 -10.05 -11.23 15.42
C LEU A 26 -11.08 -10.71 14.42
N ILE A 27 -11.04 -11.19 13.19
CA ILE A 27 -11.83 -10.66 12.08
C ILE A 27 -13.00 -11.60 11.76
N ASP A 28 -14.20 -11.07 11.73
CA ASP A 28 -15.34 -11.76 11.11
C ASP A 28 -15.24 -11.59 9.59
N TRP A 29 -14.69 -12.64 8.95
CA TRP A 29 -14.50 -12.65 7.51
C TRP A 29 -15.81 -12.69 6.74
N GLU A 30 -16.87 -13.27 7.33
CA GLU A 30 -18.18 -13.36 6.67
C GLU A 30 -18.81 -11.97 6.46
N GLU A 31 -18.56 -11.01 7.34
CA GLU A 31 -18.97 -9.62 7.15
C GLU A 31 -18.32 -8.96 5.92
N LEU A 32 -17.18 -9.47 5.43
CA LEU A 32 -16.53 -8.98 4.22
C LEU A 32 -17.10 -9.60 2.94
N ARG A 33 -17.77 -10.76 3.03
CA ARG A 33 -18.31 -11.51 1.88
C ARG A 33 -19.22 -10.67 0.96
N PRO A 34 -20.14 -9.82 1.46
CA PRO A 34 -20.97 -8.97 0.61
C PRO A 34 -20.16 -8.02 -0.29
N LYS A 35 -19.00 -7.53 0.21
CA LYS A 35 -18.11 -6.64 -0.56
C LYS A 35 -17.30 -7.40 -1.62
N LEU A 36 -17.16 -8.71 -1.48
CA LEU A 36 -16.47 -9.60 -2.42
C LEU A 36 -17.44 -10.25 -3.43
N ARG A 37 -18.76 -10.10 -3.28
CA ARG A 37 -19.74 -10.63 -4.22
C ARG A 37 -19.60 -9.97 -5.61
N GLY A 38 -19.95 -10.75 -6.66
CA GLY A 38 -19.93 -10.26 -8.05
C GLY A 38 -18.54 -10.16 -8.69
N LEU A 39 -17.48 -10.63 -8.00
CA LEU A 39 -16.15 -10.71 -8.60
C LEU A 39 -16.03 -11.81 -9.65
N TYR A 40 -16.84 -12.87 -9.55
CA TYR A 40 -16.93 -13.92 -10.54
C TYR A 40 -18.11 -13.67 -11.46
N ARG A 41 -17.84 -13.52 -12.76
CA ARG A 41 -18.86 -13.51 -13.81
C ARG A 41 -19.19 -14.95 -14.15
N ARG A 42 -19.98 -15.63 -13.36
CA ARG A 42 -20.57 -16.90 -13.75
C ARG A 42 -22.06 -16.66 -13.96
N GLU A 43 -22.48 -16.58 -15.19
CA GLU A 43 -23.86 -16.83 -15.54
C GLU A 43 -24.05 -18.34 -15.38
N LEU A 44 -24.92 -18.72 -14.46
CA LEU A 44 -25.26 -20.12 -14.14
C LEU A 44 -25.89 -20.89 -15.32
N SER A 45 -26.01 -20.25 -16.49
CA SER A 45 -26.68 -20.77 -17.68
C SER A 45 -25.92 -21.85 -18.46
N HIS A 46 -24.62 -22.05 -18.18
CA HIS A 46 -23.83 -23.07 -18.89
C HIS A 46 -23.32 -24.11 -17.89
N GLY A 47 -23.98 -25.26 -17.88
CA GLY A 47 -23.59 -26.43 -17.07
C GLY A 47 -22.25 -27.00 -17.54
N GLY A 48 -21.15 -26.58 -16.97
CA GLY A 48 -19.82 -27.14 -17.22
C GLY A 48 -18.69 -26.23 -16.68
N GLY A 49 -17.61 -26.85 -16.29
CA GLY A 49 -16.39 -26.18 -15.77
C GLY A 49 -16.22 -26.30 -14.26
N GLN A 50 -14.98 -26.09 -13.80
CA GLN A 50 -14.61 -26.14 -12.38
C GLN A 50 -15.30 -25.01 -11.59
N GLU A 51 -15.81 -25.32 -10.40
CA GLU A 51 -16.34 -24.30 -9.49
C GLU A 51 -15.26 -23.32 -9.09
N PRO A 52 -15.57 -22.01 -9.03
CA PRO A 52 -14.62 -21.03 -8.58
C PRO A 52 -14.32 -21.21 -7.09
N PHE A 53 -13.07 -20.94 -6.70
CA PHE A 53 -12.69 -20.90 -5.29
C PHE A 53 -13.53 -19.87 -4.51
N ASP A 54 -13.76 -20.17 -3.23
CA ASP A 54 -14.47 -19.24 -2.36
C ASP A 54 -13.80 -17.86 -2.31
N VAL A 55 -14.58 -16.79 -2.35
CA VAL A 55 -14.06 -15.41 -2.43
C VAL A 55 -13.28 -15.00 -1.18
N LEU A 56 -13.63 -15.52 0.01
CA LEU A 56 -12.92 -15.23 1.24
C LEU A 56 -11.58 -15.97 1.29
N LEU A 57 -11.56 -17.25 0.86
CA LEU A 57 -10.32 -18.00 0.67
C LEU A 57 -9.36 -17.22 -0.23
N MET A 58 -9.84 -16.80 -1.40
CA MET A 58 -9.02 -16.05 -2.36
C MET A 58 -8.54 -14.71 -1.80
N PHE A 59 -9.38 -13.98 -1.07
CA PHE A 59 -8.98 -12.72 -0.44
C PHE A 59 -7.92 -12.96 0.64
N LYS A 60 -8.10 -13.95 1.51
CA LYS A 60 -7.11 -14.35 2.52
C LYS A 60 -5.77 -14.75 1.88
N ALA A 61 -5.80 -15.53 0.80
CA ALA A 61 -4.61 -15.91 0.05
C ALA A 61 -3.87 -14.67 -0.52
N ILE A 62 -4.60 -13.71 -1.12
CA ILE A 62 -3.99 -12.45 -1.60
C ILE A 62 -3.36 -11.66 -0.44
N LEU A 63 -4.00 -11.60 0.73
CA LEU A 63 -3.41 -10.96 1.91
C LEU A 63 -2.10 -11.65 2.35
N LEU A 64 -2.03 -12.99 2.34
CA LEU A 64 -0.79 -13.73 2.64
C LEU A 64 0.32 -13.39 1.65
N GLY A 65 0.02 -13.33 0.35
CA GLY A 65 0.95 -12.91 -0.69
C GLY A 65 1.52 -11.51 -0.43
N GLN A 66 0.66 -10.56 -0.06
CA GLN A 66 1.09 -9.19 0.26
C GLN A 66 1.84 -9.08 1.59
N TRP A 67 1.43 -9.85 2.60
CA TRP A 67 2.07 -9.89 3.91
C TRP A 67 3.52 -10.38 3.82
N HIS A 68 3.73 -11.47 3.08
CA HIS A 68 5.04 -12.08 2.94
C HIS A 68 5.81 -11.58 1.70
N SER A 69 5.19 -10.67 0.91
CA SER A 69 5.76 -10.14 -0.34
C SER A 69 6.15 -11.26 -1.32
N LEU A 70 5.27 -12.25 -1.48
CA LEU A 70 5.41 -13.37 -2.41
C LEU A 70 4.91 -12.98 -3.80
N SER A 71 5.53 -13.55 -4.82
CA SER A 71 4.94 -13.60 -6.17
C SER A 71 3.76 -14.57 -6.20
N ASP A 72 2.95 -14.52 -7.26
CA ASP A 72 1.79 -15.43 -7.36
C ASP A 72 2.23 -16.90 -7.39
N ALA A 73 3.30 -17.24 -8.13
CA ALA A 73 3.88 -18.59 -8.15
C ALA A 73 4.46 -18.99 -6.76
N ALA A 74 5.14 -18.08 -6.08
CA ALA A 74 5.66 -18.35 -4.73
C ALA A 74 4.51 -18.50 -3.70
N LEU A 75 3.40 -17.79 -3.88
CA LEU A 75 2.21 -17.93 -3.03
C LEU A 75 1.52 -19.27 -3.25
N GLU A 76 1.36 -19.73 -4.50
CA GLU A 76 0.86 -21.06 -4.82
C GLU A 76 1.70 -22.15 -4.15
N GLN A 77 3.03 -22.11 -4.33
CA GLN A 77 3.94 -23.04 -3.66
C GLN A 77 3.83 -22.97 -2.12
N ALA A 78 3.72 -21.76 -1.55
CA ALA A 78 3.58 -21.61 -0.12
C ALA A 78 2.26 -22.19 0.40
N LEU A 79 1.16 -22.06 -0.34
CA LEU A 79 -0.13 -22.69 -0.02
C LEU A 79 -0.04 -24.23 -0.08
N CYS A 80 0.80 -24.80 -0.94
CA CYS A 80 1.02 -26.25 -0.99
C CYS A 80 1.72 -26.80 0.26
N VAL A 81 2.65 -26.06 0.86
CA VAL A 81 3.56 -26.61 1.87
C VAL A 81 3.39 -26.01 3.26
N ARG A 82 2.78 -24.83 3.39
CA ARG A 82 2.63 -24.13 4.66
C ARG A 82 1.27 -24.39 5.30
N ILE A 83 1.29 -25.13 6.39
CA ILE A 83 0.09 -25.51 7.13
C ILE A 83 -0.63 -24.30 7.75
N ASP A 84 0.13 -23.29 8.21
CA ASP A 84 -0.45 -22.04 8.73
C ASP A 84 -1.19 -21.24 7.65
N PHE A 85 -0.74 -21.28 6.41
CA PHE A 85 -1.42 -20.66 5.27
C PHE A 85 -2.71 -21.38 4.93
N LEU A 86 -2.65 -22.73 4.86
CA LEU A 86 -3.83 -23.56 4.61
C LEU A 86 -4.90 -23.28 5.67
N GLN A 87 -4.53 -23.33 6.94
CA GLN A 87 -5.47 -23.10 8.03
C GLN A 87 -6.06 -21.68 8.01
N PHE A 88 -5.23 -20.65 7.76
CA PHE A 88 -5.71 -19.27 7.64
C PHE A 88 -6.69 -19.11 6.49
N CYS A 89 -6.48 -19.79 5.36
CA CYS A 89 -7.37 -19.77 4.21
C CYS A 89 -8.60 -20.68 4.37
N GLY A 90 -8.67 -21.49 5.42
CA GLY A 90 -9.75 -22.47 5.64
C GLY A 90 -9.65 -23.69 4.73
N LEU A 91 -8.43 -24.03 4.28
CA LEU A 91 -8.12 -25.19 3.44
C LEU A 91 -7.65 -26.38 4.27
N SER A 92 -8.07 -27.57 3.87
CA SER A 92 -7.52 -28.85 4.33
C SER A 92 -6.38 -29.31 3.44
N LEU A 93 -5.62 -30.30 3.87
CA LEU A 93 -4.50 -30.88 3.11
C LEU A 93 -4.93 -31.54 1.79
N SER A 94 -6.19 -31.95 1.68
CA SER A 94 -6.78 -32.59 0.50
C SER A 94 -7.46 -31.63 -0.46
N ASP A 95 -7.62 -30.36 -0.07
CA ASP A 95 -8.35 -29.40 -0.88
C ASP A 95 -7.49 -28.90 -2.05
N ALA A 96 -8.16 -28.56 -3.15
CA ALA A 96 -7.50 -27.95 -4.29
C ALA A 96 -6.98 -26.55 -3.92
N ILE A 97 -5.81 -26.21 -4.41
CA ILE A 97 -5.13 -24.94 -4.18
C ILE A 97 -5.24 -24.06 -5.42
N PRO A 98 -5.54 -22.75 -5.27
CA PRO A 98 -5.57 -21.86 -6.42
C PRO A 98 -4.15 -21.67 -7.03
N ASP A 99 -4.06 -21.84 -8.33
CA ASP A 99 -2.84 -21.62 -9.10
C ASP A 99 -2.48 -20.11 -9.22
N GLU A 100 -1.27 -19.82 -9.67
CA GLU A 100 -0.77 -18.45 -9.85
C GLU A 100 -1.66 -17.61 -10.77
N THR A 101 -2.23 -18.21 -11.82
CA THR A 101 -3.07 -17.50 -12.78
C THR A 101 -4.42 -17.15 -12.18
N THR A 102 -4.98 -18.03 -11.38
CA THR A 102 -6.23 -17.83 -10.63
C THR A 102 -6.05 -16.73 -9.58
N LEU A 103 -4.94 -16.74 -8.82
CA LEU A 103 -4.57 -15.70 -7.86
C LEU A 103 -4.42 -14.34 -8.55
N CYS A 104 -3.70 -14.29 -9.68
CA CYS A 104 -3.52 -13.07 -10.47
C CYS A 104 -4.85 -12.51 -10.98
N ARG A 105 -5.71 -13.36 -11.56
CA ARG A 105 -7.03 -12.97 -12.08
C ARG A 105 -7.94 -12.46 -10.98
N PHE A 106 -7.96 -13.09 -9.82
CA PHE A 106 -8.77 -12.65 -8.68
C PHE A 106 -8.30 -11.27 -8.17
N ARG A 107 -7.01 -11.08 -7.99
CA ARG A 107 -6.44 -9.78 -7.61
C ARG A 107 -6.82 -8.69 -8.60
N ASN A 108 -6.69 -8.94 -9.90
CA ASN A 108 -7.07 -7.98 -10.92
C ASN A 108 -8.58 -7.64 -10.87
N ARG A 109 -9.44 -8.59 -10.55
CA ARG A 109 -10.89 -8.35 -10.36
C ARG A 109 -11.17 -7.46 -9.15
N LEU A 110 -10.47 -7.67 -8.02
CA LEU A 110 -10.55 -6.77 -6.85
C LEU A 110 -10.23 -5.33 -7.24
N VAL A 111 -9.17 -5.15 -8.04
CA VAL A 111 -8.69 -3.84 -8.50
C VAL A 111 -9.68 -3.16 -9.46
N ILE A 112 -10.12 -3.89 -10.49
CA ILE A 112 -11.03 -3.36 -11.52
C ILE A 112 -12.40 -2.98 -10.93
N ASN A 113 -12.87 -3.71 -9.93
CA ASN A 113 -14.16 -3.46 -9.28
C ASN A 113 -14.07 -2.50 -8.09
N ASP A 114 -12.91 -1.88 -7.86
CA ASP A 114 -12.68 -0.88 -6.79
C ASP A 114 -13.14 -1.33 -5.40
N ARG A 115 -12.82 -2.59 -5.03
CA ARG A 115 -13.30 -3.19 -3.78
C ARG A 115 -12.42 -2.92 -2.56
N LEU A 116 -11.17 -2.52 -2.78
CA LEU A 116 -10.14 -2.55 -1.74
C LEU A 116 -10.31 -1.48 -0.66
N ASP A 117 -10.73 -0.27 -1.02
CA ASP A 117 -10.99 0.79 -0.04
C ASP A 117 -12.16 0.41 0.88
N GLY A 118 -13.22 -0.15 0.31
CA GLY A 118 -14.35 -0.67 1.09
C GLY A 118 -13.96 -1.82 2.03
N LEU A 119 -13.04 -2.71 1.61
CA LEU A 119 -12.52 -3.79 2.46
C LEU A 119 -11.64 -3.24 3.59
N LEU A 120 -10.77 -2.28 3.31
CA LEU A 120 -9.99 -1.58 4.34
C LEU A 120 -10.91 -0.90 5.36
N GLY A 121 -11.95 -0.22 4.89
CA GLY A 121 -12.96 0.41 5.75
C GLY A 121 -13.63 -0.59 6.68
N SER A 122 -14.17 -1.71 6.15
CA SER A 122 -14.84 -2.73 6.97
C SER A 122 -13.91 -3.39 8.00
N ILE A 123 -12.67 -3.69 7.61
CA ILE A 123 -11.70 -4.22 8.57
C ILE A 123 -11.42 -3.19 9.66
N ASN A 124 -11.25 -1.92 9.33
CA ASN A 124 -11.06 -0.87 10.32
C ASN A 124 -12.28 -0.70 11.25
N GLU A 125 -13.50 -0.82 10.73
CA GLU A 125 -14.75 -0.81 11.53
C GLU A 125 -14.77 -1.94 12.55
N GLN A 126 -14.39 -3.15 12.15
CA GLN A 126 -14.28 -4.29 13.08
C GLN A 126 -13.20 -4.03 14.15
N LEU A 127 -12.02 -3.48 13.76
CA LEU A 127 -10.99 -3.12 14.74
C LEU A 127 -11.45 -2.03 15.71
N GLN A 128 -12.33 -1.14 15.26
CA GLN A 128 -12.96 -0.14 16.14
C GLN A 128 -13.96 -0.77 17.11
N SER A 129 -14.78 -1.73 16.64
CA SER A 129 -15.75 -2.42 17.51
C SER A 129 -15.06 -3.23 18.61
N HIS A 130 -13.87 -3.75 18.34
CA HIS A 130 -13.02 -4.42 19.33
C HIS A 130 -12.24 -3.45 20.25
N GLY A 131 -12.41 -2.14 20.10
CA GLY A 131 -11.69 -1.15 20.91
C GLY A 131 -10.19 -1.01 20.60
N LEU A 132 -9.72 -1.65 19.53
CA LEU A 132 -8.31 -1.63 19.13
C LEU A 132 -7.92 -0.37 18.36
N MET A 133 -8.89 0.24 17.73
CA MET A 133 -8.79 1.49 16.99
C MET A 133 -9.85 2.44 17.54
N ILE A 134 -9.47 3.68 17.86
CA ILE A 134 -10.39 4.62 18.49
C ILE A 134 -11.41 5.11 17.48
N LYS A 135 -12.69 4.97 17.82
CA LYS A 135 -13.81 5.50 17.05
C LYS A 135 -13.79 7.03 17.14
N GLY A 136 -13.88 7.72 16.00
CA GLY A 136 -13.83 9.17 15.98
C GLY A 136 -12.45 9.71 16.40
N ALA A 137 -11.39 9.24 15.75
CA ALA A 137 -10.01 9.63 16.05
C ALA A 137 -9.89 11.14 16.28
N THR A 138 -9.26 11.55 17.39
CA THR A 138 -9.05 12.94 17.77
C THR A 138 -8.26 13.72 16.72
N GLY A 139 -7.66 13.04 15.76
CA GLY A 139 -6.95 13.59 14.62
C GLY A 139 -6.53 12.54 13.60
N ALA A 140 -6.20 13.02 12.42
CA ALA A 140 -5.56 12.23 11.39
C ALA A 140 -4.24 12.88 10.96
N VAL A 141 -3.27 12.07 10.56
CA VAL A 141 -2.00 12.54 9.99
C VAL A 141 -1.93 12.10 8.54
N ILE A 142 -1.70 13.06 7.65
CA ILE A 142 -1.41 12.78 6.25
C ILE A 142 0.03 13.12 5.94
N ASP A 143 0.69 12.23 5.24
CA ASP A 143 2.02 12.46 4.71
C ASP A 143 2.24 11.64 3.44
N ALA A 144 3.27 12.00 2.67
CA ALA A 144 3.59 11.37 1.41
C ALA A 144 4.98 10.71 1.44
N THR A 145 5.08 9.56 0.82
CA THR A 145 6.36 8.86 0.63
C THR A 145 6.53 8.44 -0.82
N LEU A 146 7.78 8.31 -1.26
CA LEU A 146 8.10 7.82 -2.60
C LEU A 146 8.19 6.29 -2.61
N ILE A 147 7.63 5.69 -3.65
CA ILE A 147 7.70 4.28 -3.97
C ILE A 147 8.34 4.17 -5.35
N GLU A 148 9.43 3.42 -5.47
CA GLU A 148 10.10 3.22 -6.74
C GLU A 148 9.30 2.28 -7.64
N SER A 149 9.23 2.58 -8.94
CA SER A 149 8.71 1.64 -9.93
C SER A 149 9.70 0.51 -10.17
N ALA A 150 9.19 -0.70 -10.42
CA ALA A 150 10.01 -1.83 -10.83
C ALA A 150 10.57 -1.68 -12.25
N ALA A 151 9.95 -0.84 -13.09
CA ALA A 151 10.32 -0.61 -14.48
C ALA A 151 11.08 0.72 -14.69
N ARG A 152 12.09 0.96 -13.86
CA ARG A 152 12.94 2.15 -14.05
C ARG A 152 13.57 2.12 -15.44
N PRO A 153 13.45 3.21 -16.26
CA PRO A 153 14.08 3.28 -17.57
C PRO A 153 15.58 3.06 -17.48
N LYS A 154 16.11 2.28 -18.41
CA LYS A 154 17.55 2.09 -18.56
C LYS A 154 18.09 3.18 -19.46
N LYS A 155 19.24 3.74 -19.10
CA LYS A 155 20.01 4.63 -19.95
C LYS A 155 21.11 3.83 -20.58
N THR A 156 21.10 3.72 -21.88
CA THR A 156 22.21 3.15 -22.65
C THR A 156 23.09 4.29 -23.12
N ILE A 157 24.33 4.28 -22.67
CA ILE A 157 25.34 5.22 -23.13
C ILE A 157 26.14 4.49 -24.20
N THR A 158 26.01 4.95 -25.45
CA THR A 158 26.81 4.45 -26.57
C THR A 158 27.96 5.41 -26.79
N LEU A 159 29.17 4.90 -26.67
CA LEU A 159 30.39 5.59 -27.01
C LEU A 159 30.72 5.26 -28.47
N GLU A 160 31.02 6.25 -29.29
CA GLU A 160 31.60 6.00 -30.60
C GLU A 160 33.01 5.47 -30.39
N VAL A 161 33.23 4.22 -30.83
CA VAL A 161 34.54 3.58 -30.80
C VAL A 161 35.05 3.36 -32.22
N ASP A 162 36.33 3.43 -32.38
CA ASP A 162 37.01 3.10 -33.67
C ASP A 162 36.99 1.59 -33.94
N ALA A 163 37.52 1.18 -35.07
CA ALA A 163 37.60 -0.24 -35.49
C ALA A 163 38.45 -1.10 -34.53
N GLU A 164 39.22 -0.51 -33.64
CA GLU A 164 40.05 -1.16 -32.63
C GLU A 164 39.40 -1.17 -31.25
N GLY A 165 38.16 -0.61 -31.11
CA GLY A 165 37.41 -0.57 -29.86
C GLY A 165 37.87 0.51 -28.86
N LYS A 166 38.66 1.48 -29.32
CA LYS A 166 39.07 2.64 -28.52
C LYS A 166 38.12 3.81 -28.75
N ALA A 167 37.87 4.63 -27.73
CA ALA A 167 37.08 5.84 -27.87
C ALA A 167 37.69 6.76 -28.96
N VAL A 168 36.88 7.14 -29.95
CA VAL A 168 37.32 8.02 -31.06
C VAL A 168 37.74 9.33 -30.45
N GLN A 169 39.03 9.71 -30.63
CA GLN A 169 39.55 11.03 -30.32
C GLN A 169 39.48 11.85 -31.59
N PHE A 170 38.67 12.88 -31.62
CA PHE A 170 38.62 13.80 -32.75
C PHE A 170 39.85 14.74 -32.71
N GLU A 171 40.49 14.95 -33.86
CA GLU A 171 41.71 15.80 -33.99
C GLU A 171 41.45 17.28 -33.63
N ASP A 172 40.19 17.71 -33.59
CA ASP A 172 39.76 19.06 -33.20
C ASP A 172 39.60 19.29 -31.71
N GLY A 173 39.89 18.27 -30.89
CA GLY A 173 39.75 18.33 -29.44
C GLY A 173 38.29 18.21 -28.95
N SER A 174 37.33 17.92 -29.82
CA SER A 174 35.98 17.60 -29.41
C SER A 174 35.92 16.25 -28.68
N GLN A 175 35.03 16.14 -27.68
CA GLN A 175 34.87 14.89 -26.97
C GLN A 175 34.19 13.85 -27.87
N PRO A 176 34.51 12.55 -27.73
CA PRO A 176 33.87 11.48 -28.49
C PRO A 176 32.34 11.57 -28.34
N GLY A 177 31.63 11.36 -29.44
CA GLY A 177 30.20 11.44 -29.49
C GLY A 177 29.59 10.47 -28.49
N ILE A 178 29.06 10.99 -27.38
CA ILE A 178 28.31 10.23 -26.37
C ILE A 178 26.85 10.34 -26.74
N SER A 179 26.28 9.30 -27.32
CA SER A 179 24.84 9.21 -27.49
C SER A 179 24.21 8.55 -26.24
N CYS A 180 23.22 9.22 -25.66
CA CYS A 180 22.47 8.70 -24.55
C CYS A 180 21.04 8.43 -25.00
N THR A 181 20.70 7.16 -25.15
CA THR A 181 19.32 6.73 -25.43
C THR A 181 18.67 6.28 -24.14
N GLU A 182 17.48 6.82 -23.84
CA GLU A 182 16.65 6.39 -22.70
C GLU A 182 15.52 5.52 -23.24
N GLU A 183 15.49 4.25 -22.82
CA GLU A 183 14.38 3.35 -23.16
C GLU A 183 13.11 3.83 -22.49
N GLN A 184 11.96 3.70 -23.18
CA GLN A 184 10.67 3.95 -22.56
C GLN A 184 10.41 2.92 -21.46
N SER A 185 9.88 3.40 -20.33
CA SER A 185 9.48 2.51 -19.23
C SER A 185 8.26 1.68 -19.63
N ALA A 186 8.25 0.41 -19.22
CA ALA A 186 7.05 -0.42 -19.25
C ALA A 186 5.95 0.05 -18.27
N ASP A 187 6.26 1.02 -17.39
CA ASP A 187 5.34 1.63 -16.43
C ASP A 187 4.98 3.06 -16.87
N PRO A 188 3.85 3.24 -17.58
CA PRO A 188 3.51 4.52 -18.21
C PRO A 188 3.14 5.61 -17.20
N ASP A 189 2.69 5.23 -16.00
CA ASP A 189 2.20 6.19 -14.99
C ASP A 189 3.31 6.64 -14.04
N ALA A 190 4.44 5.92 -14.01
CA ALA A 190 5.58 6.28 -13.18
C ALA A 190 6.34 7.48 -13.76
N THR A 191 6.82 8.36 -12.91
CA THR A 191 7.53 9.57 -13.34
C THR A 191 8.81 9.80 -12.54
N TRP A 192 9.71 10.59 -13.13
CA TRP A 192 10.93 11.03 -12.47
C TRP A 192 10.68 12.15 -11.47
N LEU A 193 11.21 12.00 -10.27
CA LEU A 193 11.31 13.06 -9.26
C LEU A 193 12.77 13.23 -8.84
N LYS A 194 13.30 14.45 -8.94
CA LYS A 194 14.61 14.83 -8.42
C LYS A 194 14.44 15.40 -7.00
N LYS A 195 15.07 14.76 -6.03
CA LYS A 195 15.13 15.26 -4.64
C LYS A 195 16.60 15.42 -4.23
N GLY A 196 17.08 16.66 -4.22
CA GLY A 196 18.51 16.97 -4.03
C GLY A 196 19.35 16.38 -5.17
N LYS A 197 20.35 15.57 -4.83
CA LYS A 197 21.24 14.89 -5.80
C LYS A 197 20.67 13.56 -6.33
N LYS A 198 19.57 13.04 -5.75
CA LYS A 198 18.99 11.74 -6.12
C LYS A 198 17.78 11.92 -7.00
N SER A 199 17.72 11.16 -8.10
CA SER A 199 16.54 11.02 -8.95
C SER A 199 15.90 9.66 -8.70
N GLN A 200 14.59 9.67 -8.47
CA GLN A 200 13.77 8.47 -8.25
C GLN A 200 12.68 8.41 -9.31
N PHE A 201 12.47 7.22 -9.88
CA PHE A 201 11.42 6.96 -10.85
C PHE A 201 10.33 6.13 -10.18
N GLY A 202 9.09 6.59 -10.19
CA GLY A 202 8.01 5.86 -9.53
C GLY A 202 6.81 6.72 -9.16
N TYR A 203 6.32 6.52 -7.96
CA TYR A 203 5.06 7.04 -7.45
C TYR A 203 5.24 7.75 -6.11
N ARG A 204 4.29 8.63 -5.83
CA ARG A 204 4.10 9.23 -4.51
C ARG A 204 2.87 8.61 -3.85
N SER A 205 3.06 8.01 -2.69
CA SER A 205 1.98 7.42 -1.91
C SER A 205 1.64 8.33 -0.74
N TYR A 206 0.38 8.72 -0.66
CA TYR A 206 -0.21 9.47 0.45
C TYR A 206 -0.88 8.48 1.38
N LEU A 207 -0.43 8.42 2.61
CA LEU A 207 -1.08 7.66 3.67
C LEU A 207 -1.79 8.62 4.61
N VAL A 208 -3.04 8.29 4.90
CA VAL A 208 -3.81 8.93 5.95
C VAL A 208 -3.94 7.94 7.10
N VAL A 209 -3.36 8.30 8.24
CA VAL A 209 -3.37 7.47 9.45
C VAL A 209 -4.04 8.18 10.60
N ASP A 210 -4.60 7.46 11.54
CA ASP A 210 -5.08 8.09 12.76
C ASP A 210 -3.90 8.63 13.60
N ALA A 211 -4.11 9.77 14.27
CA ALA A 211 -3.06 10.47 14.98
C ALA A 211 -2.72 9.87 16.35
N GLN A 212 -3.41 8.83 16.79
CA GLN A 212 -3.21 8.21 18.09
C GLN A 212 -2.52 6.87 17.99
N ASP A 213 -3.08 5.97 17.20
CA ASP A 213 -2.63 4.59 17.07
C ASP A 213 -1.89 4.32 15.76
N GLY A 214 -1.99 5.21 14.77
CA GLY A 214 -1.33 5.06 13.47
C GLY A 214 -1.88 3.88 12.66
N TYR A 215 -3.19 3.63 12.72
CA TYR A 215 -3.85 2.75 11.76
C TYR A 215 -4.07 3.49 10.45
N VAL A 216 -3.82 2.83 9.34
CA VAL A 216 -4.07 3.40 8.02
C VAL A 216 -5.56 3.43 7.76
N ARG A 217 -6.08 4.60 7.42
CA ARG A 217 -7.49 4.84 7.09
C ARG A 217 -7.73 4.98 5.60
N GLY A 218 -6.78 5.57 4.88
CA GLY A 218 -6.91 5.76 3.45
C GLY A 218 -5.56 5.89 2.78
N ILE A 219 -5.53 5.57 1.49
CA ILE A 219 -4.36 5.61 0.63
C ILE A 219 -4.73 6.30 -0.68
N HIS A 220 -3.84 7.15 -1.16
CA HIS A 220 -3.92 7.73 -2.49
C HIS A 220 -2.55 7.68 -3.16
N ILE A 221 -2.51 7.29 -4.43
CA ILE A 221 -1.27 7.21 -5.21
C ILE A 221 -1.31 8.20 -6.36
N ALA A 222 -0.19 8.85 -6.60
CA ALA A 222 0.01 9.74 -7.75
C ALA A 222 1.40 9.54 -8.37
N PRO A 223 1.63 9.97 -9.62
CA PRO A 223 2.96 10.04 -10.20
C PRO A 223 3.92 10.86 -9.33
N ALA A 224 5.20 10.44 -9.26
CA ALA A 224 6.14 11.01 -8.29
C ALA A 224 6.37 12.52 -8.46
N ASN A 225 6.30 13.05 -9.69
CA ASN A 225 6.54 14.46 -9.99
C ASN A 225 5.40 15.41 -9.60
N GLN A 226 4.22 14.87 -9.27
CA GLN A 226 3.07 15.71 -8.92
C GLN A 226 3.22 16.29 -7.51
N SER A 227 2.70 17.53 -7.36
CA SER A 227 2.82 18.26 -6.10
C SER A 227 1.94 17.67 -4.99
N GLU A 228 2.45 17.65 -3.77
CA GLU A 228 1.69 17.20 -2.59
C GLU A 228 0.44 18.02 -2.32
N MET A 229 0.41 19.29 -2.72
CA MET A 229 -0.73 20.18 -2.50
C MET A 229 -1.96 19.77 -3.30
N ILE A 230 -1.76 19.22 -4.51
CA ILE A 230 -2.86 18.88 -5.44
C ILE A 230 -3.63 17.64 -4.97
N HIS A 231 -2.92 16.69 -4.38
CA HIS A 231 -3.48 15.39 -3.98
C HIS A 231 -3.96 15.34 -2.52
N PHE A 232 -3.87 16.46 -1.80
CA PHE A 232 -4.25 16.51 -0.40
C PHE A 232 -5.75 16.23 -0.18
N GLU A 233 -6.61 16.88 -0.96
CA GLU A 233 -8.07 16.71 -0.89
C GLU A 233 -8.46 15.27 -1.20
N ALA A 234 -8.01 14.74 -2.34
CA ALA A 234 -8.31 13.37 -2.76
C ALA A 234 -7.88 12.32 -1.70
N ALA A 235 -6.71 12.51 -1.07
CA ALA A 235 -6.25 11.59 -0.03
C ALA A 235 -7.10 11.66 1.25
N ILE A 236 -7.61 12.83 1.61
CA ILE A 236 -8.50 13.01 2.76
C ILE A 236 -9.88 12.41 2.48
N ASP A 237 -10.41 12.60 1.27
CA ASP A 237 -11.75 12.10 0.89
C ASP A 237 -11.79 10.57 0.89
N VAL A 238 -10.77 9.90 0.33
CA VAL A 238 -10.66 8.43 0.34
C VAL A 238 -10.62 7.86 1.76
N ALA A 239 -10.05 8.59 2.71
CA ALA A 239 -9.90 8.12 4.09
C ALA A 239 -11.20 8.22 4.92
N HIS A 240 -12.26 8.86 4.43
CA HIS A 240 -13.54 9.07 5.10
C HIS A 240 -13.37 9.46 6.58
N ILE A 241 -12.59 10.52 6.83
CA ILE A 241 -12.12 10.85 8.18
C ILE A 241 -13.23 11.59 8.95
N GLU A 242 -13.66 11.02 10.05
CA GLU A 242 -14.41 11.72 11.11
C GLU A 242 -13.44 12.32 12.14
N ALA A 243 -12.42 13.06 11.68
CA ALA A 243 -11.39 13.59 12.58
C ALA A 243 -11.65 15.06 12.92
N ASN A 244 -11.41 15.43 14.19
CA ASN A 244 -11.50 16.81 14.62
C ASN A 244 -10.34 17.68 14.06
N ARG A 245 -9.23 17.06 13.66
CA ARG A 245 -8.02 17.75 13.21
C ARG A 245 -7.20 16.92 12.23
N VAL A 246 -6.63 17.58 11.23
CA VAL A 246 -5.69 16.96 10.27
C VAL A 246 -4.32 17.61 10.40
N TYR A 247 -3.31 16.76 10.62
CA TYR A 247 -1.90 17.14 10.69
C TYR A 247 -1.23 16.84 9.36
N ALA A 248 -0.49 17.80 8.82
CA ALA A 248 0.24 17.62 7.54
C ALA A 248 1.55 18.42 7.53
N ASP A 249 2.45 18.02 6.62
CA ASP A 249 3.70 18.74 6.40
C ASP A 249 3.48 20.08 5.66
N LYS A 250 4.53 20.89 5.68
CA LYS A 250 4.65 22.13 4.91
C LYS A 250 4.50 21.92 3.39
N GLY A 251 4.71 20.70 2.87
CA GLY A 251 4.47 20.34 1.48
C GLY A 251 3.00 20.48 1.07
N SER A 252 2.06 20.28 2.01
CA SER A 252 0.61 20.45 1.81
C SER A 252 0.11 21.86 2.15
N ALA A 253 1.00 22.80 2.47
CA ALA A 253 0.63 24.15 2.93
C ALA A 253 0.13 25.01 1.76
N SER A 254 -1.18 25.01 1.52
CA SER A 254 -1.87 25.90 0.60
C SER A 254 -3.09 26.53 1.26
N ASN A 255 -3.56 27.67 0.74
CA ASN A 255 -4.81 28.26 1.17
C ASN A 255 -6.01 27.38 0.81
N ALA A 256 -5.97 26.75 -0.36
CA ALA A 256 -7.02 25.82 -0.82
C ALA A 256 -7.21 24.67 0.17
N ASN A 257 -6.13 23.96 0.54
CA ASN A 257 -6.19 22.83 1.49
C ASN A 257 -6.70 23.26 2.89
N ARG A 258 -6.33 24.47 3.35
CA ARG A 258 -6.87 25.00 4.60
C ARG A 258 -8.34 25.36 4.51
N GLN A 259 -8.80 25.89 3.38
CA GLN A 259 -10.21 26.18 3.11
C GLN A 259 -11.02 24.91 2.97
N PHE A 260 -10.50 23.89 2.26
CA PHE A 260 -11.10 22.57 2.17
C PHE A 260 -11.38 21.98 3.55
N LEU A 261 -10.37 21.90 4.42
CA LEU A 261 -10.54 21.40 5.81
C LEU A 261 -11.58 22.22 6.59
N ARG A 262 -11.59 23.55 6.40
CA ARG A 262 -12.59 24.42 7.06
C ARG A 262 -14.01 24.11 6.59
N LYS A 263 -14.22 23.89 5.29
CA LYS A 263 -15.53 23.49 4.73
C LYS A 263 -16.00 22.16 5.34
N GLN A 264 -15.09 21.22 5.54
CA GLN A 264 -15.36 19.93 6.19
C GLN A 264 -15.48 20.04 7.73
N LYS A 265 -15.42 21.23 8.31
CA LYS A 265 -15.42 21.48 9.77
C LYS A 265 -14.25 20.83 10.51
N ILE A 266 -13.15 20.52 9.83
CA ILE A 266 -11.94 19.92 10.36
C ILE A 266 -10.92 20.98 10.71
N LYS A 267 -10.33 20.94 11.91
CA LYS A 267 -9.26 21.87 12.32
C LYS A 267 -7.98 21.57 11.54
N SER A 268 -7.46 22.58 10.84
CA SER A 268 -6.20 22.46 10.10
C SER A 268 -4.99 22.56 11.04
N ALA A 269 -4.17 21.52 11.04
CA ALA A 269 -2.84 21.48 11.63
C ALA A 269 -1.76 21.23 10.55
N ILE A 270 -1.88 21.89 9.40
CA ILE A 270 -0.87 21.90 8.35
C ILE A 270 0.27 22.82 8.80
N MET A 271 1.52 22.35 8.75
CA MET A 271 2.70 23.13 9.10
C MET A 271 2.76 24.44 8.31
N HIS A 272 3.28 25.48 8.94
CA HIS A 272 3.52 26.77 8.29
C HIS A 272 4.80 26.71 7.46
N ARG A 273 4.74 27.32 6.27
CA ARG A 273 5.88 27.42 5.35
C ARG A 273 6.41 28.86 5.36
N ALA A 274 7.71 29.02 5.45
CA ALA A 274 8.36 30.32 5.24
C ALA A 274 8.39 30.64 3.74
N TYR A 275 8.23 31.91 3.40
CA TYR A 275 8.36 32.41 2.04
C TYR A 275 9.53 33.41 1.98
N LYS A 276 9.97 33.74 0.77
CA LYS A 276 10.99 34.75 0.53
C LYS A 276 10.52 36.07 1.19
N ASN A 277 11.37 36.67 2.00
CA ASN A 277 11.10 37.88 2.78
C ASN A 277 9.94 37.82 3.83
N LYS A 278 9.44 36.60 4.13
CA LYS A 278 8.43 36.39 5.16
C LYS A 278 8.80 35.20 6.05
N PRO A 279 9.70 35.40 7.03
CA PRO A 279 10.08 34.34 7.96
C PRO A 279 8.91 33.94 8.87
N LEU A 280 9.01 32.75 9.47
CA LEU A 280 8.00 32.28 10.42
C LEU A 280 8.09 33.09 11.74
N SER A 281 6.94 33.49 12.24
CA SER A 281 6.83 34.08 13.59
C SER A 281 7.15 33.03 14.67
N SER A 282 7.49 33.47 15.89
CA SER A 282 7.74 32.58 17.03
C SER A 282 6.56 31.65 17.31
N ARG A 283 5.32 32.15 17.21
CA ARG A 283 4.10 31.38 17.37
C ARG A 283 3.97 30.29 16.29
N GLN A 284 4.30 30.58 15.01
CA GLN A 284 4.28 29.62 13.93
C GLN A 284 5.38 28.56 14.08
N LYS A 285 6.55 28.91 14.56
CA LYS A 285 7.63 27.98 14.89
C LYS A 285 7.20 26.99 15.97
N LEU A 286 6.61 27.49 17.07
CA LEU A 286 6.07 26.65 18.14
C LEU A 286 4.96 25.72 17.64
N ALA A 287 4.02 26.25 16.84
CA ALA A 287 2.96 25.42 16.22
C ALA A 287 3.55 24.30 15.37
N ASN A 288 4.56 24.60 14.55
CA ASN A 288 5.25 23.58 13.73
C ASN A 288 5.93 22.50 14.59
N GLN A 289 6.53 22.85 15.71
CA GLN A 289 7.12 21.87 16.63
C GLN A 289 6.07 20.94 17.23
N LEU A 290 4.91 21.47 17.63
CA LEU A 290 3.80 20.64 18.15
C LEU A 290 3.21 19.73 17.07
N ILE A 291 3.05 20.21 15.86
CA ILE A 291 2.59 19.42 14.71
C ILE A 291 3.59 18.30 14.39
N SER A 292 4.88 18.61 14.36
CA SER A 292 5.94 17.63 14.08
C SER A 292 5.93 16.47 15.08
N LYS A 293 5.67 16.73 16.38
CA LYS A 293 5.55 15.69 17.40
C LYS A 293 4.41 14.71 17.15
N LYS A 294 3.35 15.11 16.44
CA LYS A 294 2.24 14.19 16.06
C LYS A 294 2.53 13.46 14.77
N ARG A 295 3.30 14.07 13.86
CA ARG A 295 3.60 13.49 12.56
C ARG A 295 4.53 12.26 12.61
N TYR A 296 5.30 12.07 13.68
CA TYR A 296 6.17 10.89 13.79
C TYR A 296 5.41 9.56 13.62
N ILE A 297 4.10 9.53 13.92
CA ILE A 297 3.26 8.35 13.80
C ILE A 297 3.19 7.85 12.34
N VAL A 298 2.99 8.77 11.38
CA VAL A 298 2.96 8.37 9.96
C VAL A 298 4.34 7.97 9.46
N GLU A 299 5.41 8.56 9.99
CA GLU A 299 6.79 8.16 9.67
C GLU A 299 7.08 6.72 10.13
N GLN A 300 6.57 6.32 11.30
CA GLN A 300 6.62 4.92 11.76
C GLN A 300 5.84 3.98 10.82
N CYS A 301 4.66 4.41 10.34
CA CYS A 301 3.89 3.64 9.36
C CYS A 301 4.67 3.46 8.06
N PHE A 302 5.32 4.52 7.54
CA PHE A 302 6.19 4.41 6.37
C PHE A 302 7.39 3.50 6.61
N GLY A 303 8.02 3.58 7.78
CA GLY A 303 9.10 2.69 8.16
C GLY A 303 8.66 1.22 8.18
N THR A 304 7.47 0.96 8.71
CA THR A 304 6.90 -0.39 8.79
C THR A 304 6.53 -0.93 7.40
N ILE A 305 5.77 -0.17 6.60
CA ILE A 305 5.31 -0.64 5.29
C ILE A 305 6.49 -0.86 4.31
N LYS A 306 7.52 -0.02 4.40
CA LYS A 306 8.72 -0.17 3.56
C LYS A 306 9.63 -1.31 4.00
N ARG A 307 9.85 -1.48 5.30
CA ARG A 307 10.80 -2.49 5.83
C ARG A 307 10.17 -3.87 5.97
N LEU A 308 9.00 -3.96 6.62
CA LEU A 308 8.36 -5.27 6.87
C LEU A 308 7.58 -5.77 5.65
N PHE A 309 6.88 -4.86 4.97
CA PHE A 309 6.05 -5.22 3.81
C PHE A 309 6.72 -4.93 2.47
N ARG A 310 8.02 -4.56 2.47
CA ARG A 310 8.85 -4.33 1.27
C ARG A 310 8.23 -3.37 0.25
N MET A 311 7.49 -2.34 0.71
CA MET A 311 6.84 -1.37 -0.16
C MET A 311 7.74 -0.19 -0.55
N GLY A 312 9.05 -0.32 -0.47
CA GLY A 312 9.99 0.67 -1.01
C GLY A 312 10.01 0.69 -2.55
N ARG A 313 9.66 -0.44 -3.18
CA ARG A 313 9.55 -0.64 -4.61
C ARG A 313 8.24 -1.33 -4.93
N ALA A 314 7.51 -0.84 -5.94
CA ALA A 314 6.28 -1.45 -6.42
C ALA A 314 6.58 -2.78 -7.13
N SER A 315 5.68 -3.75 -6.99
CA SER A 315 5.75 -5.03 -7.72
C SER A 315 4.87 -5.01 -8.98
N TYR A 316 4.02 -4.00 -9.11
CA TYR A 316 3.09 -3.82 -10.23
C TYR A 316 3.34 -2.50 -10.94
N PHE A 317 2.82 -2.37 -12.16
CA PHE A 317 2.88 -1.16 -12.98
C PHE A 317 1.51 -0.51 -13.06
N GLY A 318 1.50 0.80 -13.19
CA GLY A 318 0.30 1.62 -13.26
C GLY A 318 -0.24 2.04 -11.90
N THR A 319 -0.70 3.29 -11.82
CA THR A 319 -1.18 3.94 -10.59
C THR A 319 -2.23 3.11 -9.86
N VAL A 320 -3.19 2.53 -10.59
CA VAL A 320 -4.30 1.75 -10.01
C VAL A 320 -3.81 0.47 -9.33
N LYS A 321 -2.92 -0.29 -9.96
CA LYS A 321 -2.38 -1.54 -9.38
C LYS A 321 -1.42 -1.26 -8.23
N VAL A 322 -0.64 -0.18 -8.30
CA VAL A 322 0.25 0.23 -7.20
C VAL A 322 -0.58 0.71 -6.01
N ASN A 323 -1.67 1.46 -6.24
CA ASN A 323 -2.61 1.84 -5.18
C ASN A 323 -3.18 0.61 -4.48
N ALA A 324 -3.67 -0.34 -5.25
CA ALA A 324 -4.18 -1.61 -4.73
C ALA A 324 -3.14 -2.37 -3.88
N GLN A 325 -1.88 -2.41 -4.33
CA GLN A 325 -0.79 -3.03 -3.57
C GLN A 325 -0.58 -2.34 -2.22
N VAL A 326 -0.59 -1.00 -2.19
CA VAL A 326 -0.41 -0.25 -0.94
C VAL A 326 -1.59 -0.46 -0.01
N ILE A 327 -2.84 -0.49 -0.51
CA ILE A 327 -4.03 -0.77 0.29
C ILE A 327 -3.94 -2.15 0.93
N LEU A 328 -3.66 -3.20 0.16
CA LEU A 328 -3.53 -4.57 0.67
C LEU A 328 -2.43 -4.69 1.73
N LYS A 329 -1.26 -4.08 1.52
CA LYS A 329 -0.19 -4.06 2.52
C LYS A 329 -0.57 -3.24 3.76
N SER A 330 -1.38 -2.20 3.60
CA SER A 330 -1.91 -1.40 4.73
C SER A 330 -2.93 -2.19 5.55
N ILE A 331 -3.79 -2.98 4.90
CA ILE A 331 -4.67 -3.95 5.59
C ILE A 331 -3.81 -4.92 6.43
N CYS A 332 -2.80 -5.54 5.82
CA CYS A 332 -1.88 -6.43 6.52
C CYS A 332 -1.19 -5.75 7.71
N MET A 333 -0.77 -4.49 7.55
CA MET A 333 -0.15 -3.71 8.62
C MET A 333 -1.12 -3.42 9.76
N ASN A 334 -2.36 -3.04 9.46
CA ASN A 334 -3.40 -2.79 10.46
C ASN A 334 -3.74 -4.07 11.24
N LEU A 335 -3.94 -5.18 10.55
CA LEU A 335 -4.20 -6.49 11.15
C LEU A 335 -3.05 -6.95 12.06
N LYS A 336 -1.80 -6.81 11.60
CA LYS A 336 -0.63 -7.13 12.42
C LYS A 336 -0.56 -6.29 13.68
N LYS A 337 -0.80 -4.99 13.55
CA LYS A 337 -0.81 -4.07 14.69
C LYS A 337 -1.89 -4.43 15.70
N ALA A 338 -3.08 -4.77 15.22
CA ALA A 338 -4.21 -5.17 16.06
C ALA A 338 -3.93 -6.48 16.79
N ALA A 339 -3.46 -7.52 16.07
CA ALA A 339 -3.13 -8.81 16.67
C ALA A 339 -2.06 -8.69 17.78
N ASN A 340 -1.08 -7.80 17.60
CA ASN A 340 -0.05 -7.56 18.62
C ASN A 340 -0.54 -6.75 19.85
N LYS A 341 -1.73 -6.13 19.78
CA LYS A 341 -2.31 -5.41 20.93
C LYS A 341 -3.16 -6.30 21.84
N ILE A 342 -3.71 -7.39 21.30
CA ILE A 342 -4.66 -8.25 22.03
C ILE A 342 -3.94 -9.37 22.80
N PHE A 343 -2.80 -9.80 22.32
CA PHE A 343 -2.11 -11.00 22.80
C PHE A 343 -0.67 -10.63 23.24
#